data_5b5de380ca39cb1b1da082da9e82b1cd
#
_entry.id   5b5de380ca39cb1b1da082da9e82b1cd
#
_cell.length_a   1.000
_cell.length_b   1.000
_cell.length_c   1.000
_cell.angle_alpha   90.00
_cell.angle_beta   90.00
_cell.angle_gamma   90.00
#
_symmetry.space_group_name_H-M   'P 1'
#
loop_
_entity.id
_entity.type
_entity.pdbx_description
1 polymer ?
#
loop_
_entity_poly.entity_id
_entity_poly.type
_entity_poly.pdbx_seq_one_letter_code
_entity_poly.pdbx_strand_id
1 'polypeptide(L)'
;QKTAYAISACLVGSEMCIRDSSYADRIRRREPGDDSLGLSPHCDAGSVERWIDPSYQKIYNDIFADRFKNFNPFDAKFRDRTIEFESPAVAHVFRTFQGWTALTEQGPKDGTLQLIPITKAMAYVLTRALLEDVPENELCGSKVGKALSVNETYHSLLLEGLISIPKMYPGDTIWWHPDVIHAVEDKHLGIFFFIGIYV
;
A
#
# COMPACT_ATOMS: atom_id res chain seq x y z
N GLN A 1 -2.59 31.89 -1.73
CA GLN A 1 -1.98 30.58 -1.94
C GLN A 1 -2.67 29.59 -0.99
N LYS A 2 -3.52 28.72 -1.54
CA LYS A 2 -4.02 27.57 -0.77
C LYS A 2 -2.85 26.61 -0.59
N THR A 3 -2.55 26.23 0.62
CA THR A 3 -1.52 25.24 0.92
C THR A 3 -1.94 23.88 0.33
N ALA A 4 -0.99 23.02 -0.01
CA ALA A 4 -1.27 21.64 -0.48
C ALA A 4 -2.22 20.89 0.46
N TYR A 5 -2.17 21.17 1.74
CA TYR A 5 -3.05 20.67 2.78
C TYR A 5 -4.53 21.06 2.57
N ALA A 6 -4.81 22.31 2.19
CA ALA A 6 -6.18 22.77 1.92
C ALA A 6 -6.75 22.19 0.61
N ILE A 7 -5.87 21.86 -0.35
CA ILE A 7 -6.27 21.22 -1.61
C ILE A 7 -6.61 19.76 -1.37
N SER A 8 -5.83 19.04 -0.55
CA SER A 8 -6.11 17.65 -0.18
C SER A 8 -7.45 17.53 0.57
N ALA A 9 -7.72 18.41 1.52
CA ALA A 9 -9.00 18.44 2.24
C ALA A 9 -10.21 18.72 1.34
N CYS A 10 -10.04 19.53 0.29
CA CYS A 10 -11.09 19.80 -0.69
C CYS A 10 -11.37 18.62 -1.63
N LEU A 11 -10.37 17.77 -1.89
CA LEU A 11 -10.50 16.61 -2.80
C LEU A 11 -11.16 15.40 -2.13
N VAL A 12 -11.00 15.25 -0.83
CA VAL A 12 -11.52 14.08 -0.09
C VAL A 12 -12.87 14.34 0.56
N GLY A 13 -13.29 15.61 0.69
CA GLY A 13 -14.64 16.00 1.08
C GLY A 13 -15.09 15.58 2.48
N SER A 14 -14.20 15.11 3.36
CA SER A 14 -14.54 14.72 4.70
C SER A 14 -13.78 15.53 5.75
N GLU A 15 -14.51 16.09 6.72
CA GLU A 15 -13.92 16.76 7.88
C GLU A 15 -13.04 15.82 8.74
N MET A 16 -13.22 14.50 8.61
CA MET A 16 -12.41 13.51 9.32
C MET A 16 -10.95 13.54 8.89
N CYS A 17 -10.65 13.77 7.61
CA CYS A 17 -9.28 13.89 7.13
C CYS A 17 -8.54 15.11 7.70
N ILE A 18 -9.27 16.10 8.21
CA ILE A 18 -8.70 17.32 8.79
C ILE A 18 -8.30 17.14 10.26
N ARG A 19 -8.93 16.21 10.96
CA ARG A 19 -8.78 16.09 12.42
C ARG A 19 -7.85 15.00 12.88
N ASP A 20 -7.66 13.93 12.12
CA ASP A 20 -7.20 12.68 12.71
C ASP A 20 -5.81 12.19 12.29
N SER A 21 -5.13 12.83 11.37
CA SER A 21 -3.80 12.34 11.05
C SER A 21 -2.90 13.39 10.41
N SER A 22 -2.05 13.98 11.20
CA SER A 22 -0.79 14.50 10.65
C SER A 22 0.18 13.32 10.50
N TYR A 23 0.28 12.77 9.33
CA TYR A 23 1.35 11.86 9.01
C TYR A 23 2.54 12.67 8.52
N ALA A 24 3.70 12.45 9.13
CA ALA A 24 4.91 13.15 8.72
C ALA A 24 5.34 12.67 7.33
N ASP A 25 5.20 13.52 6.34
CA ASP A 25 5.73 13.28 5.00
C ASP A 25 7.25 13.13 5.05
N ARG A 26 7.77 12.22 4.25
CA ARG A 26 9.21 11.97 4.17
C ARG A 26 9.73 12.31 2.78
N ILE A 27 10.72 13.17 2.73
CA ILE A 27 11.53 13.33 1.52
C ILE A 27 12.50 12.17 1.46
N ARG A 28 12.49 11.45 0.36
CA ARG A 28 13.41 10.35 0.10
C ARG A 28 14.28 10.69 -1.07
N ARG A 29 15.58 10.40 -0.94
CA ARG A 29 16.58 10.50 -1.98
C ARG A 29 17.13 9.12 -2.28
N ARG A 30 17.32 8.83 -3.54
CA ARG A 30 18.01 7.62 -4.00
C ARG A 30 19.22 7.99 -4.85
N GLU A 31 20.33 7.32 -4.59
CA GLU A 31 21.56 7.47 -5.35
C GLU A 31 21.71 6.35 -6.37
N PRO A 32 22.35 6.61 -7.53
CA PRO A 32 22.62 5.57 -8.50
C PRO A 32 23.43 4.43 -7.89
N GLY A 33 23.01 3.19 -8.17
CA GLY A 33 23.71 2.00 -7.70
C GLY A 33 23.48 1.65 -6.23
N ASP A 34 22.57 2.32 -5.53
CA ASP A 34 22.18 1.95 -4.17
C ASP A 34 21.12 0.84 -4.21
N ASP A 35 21.54 -0.40 -4.25
CA ASP A 35 20.71 -1.60 -4.32
C ASP A 35 19.95 -1.88 -3.00
N SER A 36 20.24 -1.14 -1.92
CA SER A 36 19.70 -1.40 -0.58
C SER A 36 18.29 -0.84 -0.36
N LEU A 37 17.75 -0.08 -1.30
CA LEU A 37 16.53 0.70 -1.12
C LEU A 37 15.30 0.16 -1.85
N GLY A 38 15.40 -0.97 -2.53
CA GLY A 38 14.24 -1.69 -3.05
C GLY A 38 13.29 -2.11 -1.93
N LEU A 39 12.01 -2.15 -2.21
CA LEU A 39 11.00 -2.71 -1.32
C LEU A 39 10.28 -3.85 -2.03
N SER A 40 10.31 -5.02 -1.40
CA SER A 40 9.58 -6.19 -1.89
C SER A 40 8.08 -5.91 -1.97
N PRO A 41 7.34 -6.60 -2.83
CA PRO A 41 5.90 -6.44 -2.96
C PRO A 41 5.16 -6.62 -1.64
N HIS A 42 4.32 -5.65 -1.31
CA HIS A 42 3.59 -5.61 -0.04
C HIS A 42 2.35 -4.70 -0.10
N CYS A 43 1.53 -4.77 0.94
CA CYS A 43 0.55 -3.73 1.28
C CYS A 43 0.85 -3.20 2.67
N ASP A 44 0.75 -1.90 2.84
CA ASP A 44 0.90 -1.24 4.15
C ASP A 44 -0.33 -1.42 5.04
N ALA A 45 -0.25 -0.87 6.26
CA ALA A 45 -1.33 -0.84 7.24
C ALA A 45 -1.74 -2.22 7.82
N GLY A 46 -0.75 -3.04 8.11
CA GLY A 46 -0.96 -4.31 8.80
C GLY A 46 -0.96 -5.53 7.89
N SER A 47 -0.79 -6.66 8.49
CA SER A 47 -0.62 -7.97 7.87
C SER A 47 -1.59 -8.98 8.49
N VAL A 48 -1.20 -9.68 9.54
CA VAL A 48 -2.05 -10.65 10.27
C VAL A 48 -3.35 -10.00 10.77
N GLU A 49 -3.29 -8.73 11.07
CA GLU A 49 -4.42 -7.90 11.49
C GLU A 49 -5.58 -7.97 10.50
N ARG A 50 -5.30 -8.17 9.20
CA ARG A 50 -6.35 -8.30 8.16
C ARG A 50 -7.26 -9.50 8.35
N TRP A 51 -6.77 -10.55 9.04
CA TRP A 51 -7.57 -11.74 9.37
C TRP A 51 -8.21 -11.69 10.75
N ILE A 52 -7.61 -10.98 11.72
CA ILE A 52 -8.04 -11.06 13.13
C ILE A 52 -8.68 -9.78 13.66
N ASP A 53 -8.36 -8.60 13.09
CA ASP A 53 -8.91 -7.33 13.55
C ASP A 53 -10.40 -7.20 13.14
N PRO A 54 -11.31 -6.93 14.08
CA PRO A 54 -12.73 -6.77 13.78
C PRO A 54 -13.04 -5.67 12.74
N SER A 55 -12.23 -4.63 12.66
CA SER A 55 -12.39 -3.57 11.65
C SER A 55 -12.07 -4.10 10.26
N TYR A 56 -10.95 -4.81 10.12
CA TYR A 56 -10.59 -5.45 8.86
C TYR A 56 -11.57 -6.55 8.45
N GLN A 57 -12.08 -7.33 9.38
CA GLN A 57 -13.08 -8.34 9.10
C GLN A 57 -14.38 -7.73 8.53
N LYS A 58 -14.77 -6.54 8.96
CA LYS A 58 -15.90 -5.82 8.36
C LYS A 58 -15.62 -5.37 6.93
N ILE A 59 -14.40 -4.87 6.67
CA ILE A 59 -13.97 -4.42 5.34
C ILE A 59 -13.95 -5.60 4.36
N TYR A 60 -13.40 -6.73 4.78
CA TYR A 60 -13.22 -7.93 3.96
C TYR A 60 -14.32 -8.98 4.16
N ASN A 61 -15.45 -8.62 4.78
CA ASN A 61 -16.52 -9.55 5.08
C ASN A 61 -17.02 -10.32 3.85
N ASP A 62 -17.13 -9.68 2.71
CA ASP A 62 -17.56 -10.36 1.48
C ASP A 62 -16.50 -11.33 0.94
N ILE A 63 -15.22 -11.09 1.19
CA ILE A 63 -14.16 -12.03 0.86
C ILE A 63 -14.25 -13.27 1.75
N PHE A 64 -14.30 -13.09 3.06
CA PHE A 64 -14.33 -14.21 4.02
C PHE A 64 -15.65 -15.01 3.98
N ALA A 65 -16.72 -14.42 3.45
CA ALA A 65 -18.01 -15.07 3.27
C ALA A 65 -18.23 -15.65 1.85
N ASP A 66 -17.15 -15.80 1.07
CA ASP A 66 -17.19 -16.32 -0.31
C ASP A 66 -18.13 -15.55 -1.25
N ARG A 67 -18.25 -14.24 -1.03
CA ARG A 67 -19.06 -13.33 -1.85
C ARG A 67 -18.19 -12.36 -2.66
N PHE A 68 -17.13 -12.85 -3.31
CA PHE A 68 -16.12 -12.05 -3.99
C PHE A 68 -16.68 -11.03 -5.00
N LYS A 69 -17.80 -11.36 -5.64
CA LYS A 69 -18.45 -10.45 -6.59
C LYS A 69 -18.97 -9.17 -5.94
N ASN A 70 -19.33 -9.25 -4.65
CA ASN A 70 -19.87 -8.13 -3.90
C ASN A 70 -18.77 -7.26 -3.29
N PHE A 71 -17.56 -7.81 -3.14
CA PHE A 71 -16.46 -7.06 -2.56
C PHE A 71 -16.15 -5.81 -3.38
N ASN A 72 -16.35 -4.65 -2.76
CA ASN A 72 -15.99 -3.35 -3.30
C ASN A 72 -14.81 -2.76 -2.50
N PRO A 73 -13.59 -2.77 -3.03
CA PRO A 73 -12.43 -2.21 -2.33
C PRO A 73 -12.55 -0.70 -2.06
N PHE A 74 -13.35 0.01 -2.85
CA PHE A 74 -13.56 1.45 -2.72
C PHE A 74 -14.72 1.84 -1.77
N ASP A 75 -15.36 0.88 -1.12
CA ASP A 75 -16.33 1.17 -0.07
C ASP A 75 -15.58 1.60 1.20
N ALA A 76 -15.68 2.88 1.54
CA ALA A 76 -15.01 3.47 2.70
C ALA A 76 -15.79 3.28 4.01
N LYS A 77 -16.98 2.69 3.98
CA LYS A 77 -17.90 2.63 5.14
C LYS A 77 -17.25 2.10 6.42
N PHE A 78 -16.35 1.12 6.31
CA PHE A 78 -15.69 0.51 7.46
C PHE A 78 -14.19 0.83 7.53
N ARG A 79 -13.73 1.76 6.69
CA ARG A 79 -12.33 2.15 6.61
C ARG A 79 -12.03 3.39 7.45
N ASP A 80 -12.65 3.51 8.61
CA ASP A 80 -12.57 4.64 9.52
C ASP A 80 -11.66 4.42 10.73
N ARG A 81 -11.35 3.16 11.03
CA ARG A 81 -10.56 2.79 12.22
C ARG A 81 -9.72 1.56 11.97
N THR A 82 -8.52 1.54 12.56
CA THR A 82 -7.73 0.33 12.80
C THR A 82 -7.39 0.24 14.28
N ILE A 83 -7.22 -0.98 14.78
CA ILE A 83 -6.60 -1.17 16.09
C ILE A 83 -5.11 -0.88 15.91
N GLU A 84 -4.58 -0.02 16.77
CA GLU A 84 -3.16 0.29 16.78
C GLU A 84 -2.37 -0.88 17.37
N PHE A 85 -1.35 -1.31 16.63
CA PHE A 85 -0.35 -2.26 17.11
C PHE A 85 0.97 -1.51 17.28
N GLU A 86 1.73 -1.85 18.29
CA GLU A 86 3.09 -1.35 18.40
C GLU A 86 3.92 -1.84 17.21
N SER A 87 4.18 -0.93 16.29
CA SER A 87 5.05 -1.20 15.16
C SER A 87 5.82 0.06 14.78
N PRO A 88 7.14 0.09 15.00
CA PRO A 88 7.96 1.25 14.67
C PRO A 88 8.09 1.48 13.16
N ALA A 89 7.73 0.49 12.34
CA ALA A 89 7.92 0.54 10.89
C ALA A 89 6.64 0.85 10.10
N VAL A 90 5.47 0.79 10.72
CA VAL A 90 4.17 0.88 10.04
C VAL A 90 3.36 2.04 10.63
N ALA A 91 2.76 2.84 9.78
CA ALA A 91 1.80 3.84 10.24
C ALA A 91 0.51 3.15 10.68
N HIS A 92 0.09 3.44 11.89
CA HIS A 92 -1.08 2.85 12.53
C HIS A 92 -2.42 3.45 12.07
N VAL A 93 -2.40 4.30 11.07
CA VAL A 93 -3.61 4.96 10.57
C VAL A 93 -4.16 4.17 9.39
N PHE A 94 -5.46 3.90 9.41
CA PHE A 94 -6.12 3.38 8.23
C PHE A 94 -6.01 4.43 7.11
N ARG A 95 -5.44 4.03 5.98
CA ARG A 95 -5.21 4.92 4.85
C ARG A 95 -6.33 4.74 3.83
N THR A 96 -6.84 5.84 3.32
CA THR A 96 -7.77 5.82 2.18
C THR A 96 -7.00 5.73 0.89
N PHE A 97 -5.93 6.53 0.77
CA PHE A 97 -5.01 6.52 -0.35
C PHE A 97 -3.58 6.73 0.12
N GLN A 98 -2.67 6.20 -0.66
CA GLN A 98 -1.25 6.47 -0.54
C GLN A 98 -0.78 7.12 -1.83
N GLY A 99 0.24 7.96 -1.74
CA GLY A 99 0.79 8.59 -2.91
C GLY A 99 2.22 9.04 -2.72
N TRP A 100 2.83 9.44 -3.80
CA TRP A 100 4.04 10.23 -3.75
C TRP A 100 4.07 11.29 -4.85
N THR A 101 4.78 12.39 -4.58
CA THR A 101 5.03 13.47 -5.53
C THR A 101 6.47 13.40 -6.00
N ALA A 102 6.68 13.34 -7.30
CA ALA A 102 8.00 13.41 -7.90
C ALA A 102 8.61 14.80 -7.72
N LEU A 103 9.83 14.89 -7.23
CA LEU A 103 10.60 16.14 -7.15
C LEU A 103 11.63 16.24 -8.26
N THR A 104 11.94 15.12 -8.89
CA THR A 104 12.81 15.00 -10.07
C THR A 104 12.14 14.10 -11.09
N GLU A 105 12.64 14.04 -12.31
CA GLU A 105 12.24 13.02 -13.27
C GLU A 105 12.54 11.64 -12.71
N GLN A 106 11.60 10.70 -12.90
CA GLN A 106 11.71 9.31 -12.50
C GLN A 106 10.83 8.41 -13.35
N GLY A 107 11.23 7.18 -13.56
CA GLY A 107 10.48 6.23 -14.39
C GLY A 107 11.02 4.82 -14.28
N PRO A 108 10.58 3.90 -15.15
CA PRO A 108 11.05 2.52 -15.15
C PRO A 108 12.58 2.43 -15.21
N LYS A 109 13.17 1.62 -14.34
CA LYS A 109 14.61 1.41 -14.12
C LYS A 109 15.31 2.53 -13.34
N ASP A 110 14.59 3.47 -12.80
CA ASP A 110 15.13 4.52 -11.93
C ASP A 110 14.95 4.20 -10.43
N GLY A 111 14.57 2.97 -10.07
CA GLY A 111 14.24 2.59 -8.70
C GLY A 111 12.86 3.12 -8.27
N THR A 112 11.95 3.26 -9.20
CA THR A 112 10.64 3.86 -8.99
C THR A 112 9.62 2.90 -8.39
N LEU A 113 8.43 3.40 -8.13
CA LEU A 113 7.29 2.63 -7.65
C LEU A 113 6.85 1.58 -8.68
N GLN A 114 6.55 0.39 -8.20
CA GLN A 114 5.88 -0.66 -8.95
C GLN A 114 4.53 -0.98 -8.30
N LEU A 115 3.55 -1.32 -9.11
CA LEU A 115 2.20 -1.64 -8.68
C LEU A 115 1.67 -2.89 -9.36
N ILE A 116 0.84 -3.65 -8.65
CA ILE A 116 -0.11 -4.58 -9.25
C ILE A 116 -1.46 -3.83 -9.28
N PRO A 117 -1.89 -3.28 -10.43
CA PRO A 117 -3.01 -2.32 -10.49
C PRO A 117 -4.38 -3.01 -10.40
N ILE A 118 -4.54 -3.92 -9.44
CA ILE A 118 -5.74 -4.73 -9.21
C ILE A 118 -6.08 -4.72 -7.73
N THR A 119 -6.95 -3.81 -7.29
CA THR A 119 -7.39 -3.74 -5.88
C THR A 119 -8.07 -5.02 -5.41
N LYS A 120 -8.82 -5.70 -6.27
CA LYS A 120 -9.48 -6.98 -5.97
C LYS A 120 -8.50 -8.14 -5.79
N ALA A 121 -7.22 -8.00 -6.13
CA ALA A 121 -6.19 -8.99 -5.83
C ALA A 121 -6.06 -9.26 -4.32
N MET A 122 -6.50 -8.33 -3.47
CA MET A 122 -6.57 -8.55 -2.03
C MET A 122 -7.42 -9.77 -1.66
N ALA A 123 -8.48 -10.05 -2.41
CA ALA A 123 -9.28 -11.26 -2.18
C ALA A 123 -8.43 -12.53 -2.36
N TYR A 124 -7.63 -12.60 -3.42
CA TYR A 124 -6.71 -13.72 -3.62
C TYR A 124 -5.67 -13.81 -2.50
N VAL A 125 -5.04 -12.70 -2.12
CA VAL A 125 -4.00 -12.70 -1.07
C VAL A 125 -4.56 -13.20 0.26
N LEU A 126 -5.74 -12.73 0.65
CA LEU A 126 -6.36 -13.13 1.92
C LEU A 126 -6.81 -14.60 1.93
N THR A 127 -7.37 -15.08 0.83
CA THR A 127 -7.84 -16.47 0.75
C THR A 127 -6.70 -17.44 0.49
N ARG A 128 -5.64 -17.04 -0.21
CA ARG A 128 -4.45 -17.86 -0.45
C ARG A 128 -3.81 -18.35 0.85
N ALA A 129 -3.77 -17.48 1.86
CA ALA A 129 -3.23 -17.81 3.16
C ALA A 129 -4.03 -18.86 3.95
N LEU A 130 -5.26 -19.15 3.52
CA LEU A 130 -6.16 -20.10 4.18
C LEU A 130 -6.25 -21.45 3.45
N LEU A 131 -5.46 -21.66 2.39
CA LEU A 131 -5.45 -22.93 1.66
C LEU A 131 -4.63 -24.00 2.40
N GLU A 132 -4.96 -25.26 2.18
CA GLU A 132 -4.37 -26.42 2.87
C GLU A 132 -2.86 -26.58 2.71
N ASP A 133 -2.28 -26.05 1.62
CA ASP A 133 -0.85 -26.09 1.36
C ASP A 133 -0.05 -25.00 2.08
N VAL A 134 -0.72 -24.10 2.81
CA VAL A 134 -0.10 -23.07 3.64
C VAL A 134 -0.15 -23.52 5.09
N PRO A 135 1.00 -23.60 5.81
CA PRO A 135 0.99 -23.94 7.24
C PRO A 135 0.14 -22.94 8.03
N GLU A 136 -0.69 -23.45 8.95
CA GLU A 136 -1.63 -22.64 9.74
C GLU A 136 -1.00 -21.45 10.46
N ASN A 137 0.26 -21.57 10.84
CA ASN A 137 0.99 -20.54 11.58
C ASN A 137 1.79 -19.60 10.68
N GLU A 138 1.74 -19.77 9.36
CA GLU A 138 2.56 -18.97 8.44
C GLU A 138 1.79 -17.84 7.74
N LEU A 139 0.52 -18.03 7.41
CA LEU A 139 -0.30 -17.05 6.67
C LEU A 139 0.47 -16.41 5.50
N CYS A 140 1.10 -17.24 4.65
CA CYS A 140 1.95 -16.81 3.54
C CYS A 140 3.13 -15.90 3.93
N GLY A 141 3.70 -16.07 5.11
CA GLY A 141 4.81 -15.26 5.64
C GLY A 141 4.39 -13.97 6.33
N SER A 142 3.09 -13.79 6.56
CA SER A 142 2.55 -12.63 7.27
C SER A 142 2.94 -12.61 8.74
N LYS A 143 3.23 -11.42 9.29
CA LYS A 143 3.61 -11.23 10.70
C LYS A 143 2.89 -10.04 11.30
N VAL A 144 2.46 -10.18 12.56
CA VAL A 144 1.82 -9.11 13.31
C VAL A 144 2.66 -7.83 13.29
N GLY A 145 2.03 -6.69 13.07
CA GLY A 145 2.67 -5.38 13.08
C GLY A 145 3.63 -5.13 11.92
N LYS A 146 3.56 -5.92 10.87
CA LYS A 146 4.35 -5.76 9.64
C LYS A 146 3.46 -5.40 8.45
N ALA A 147 4.07 -4.98 7.35
CA ALA A 147 3.38 -4.88 6.07
C ALA A 147 2.96 -6.28 5.59
N LEU A 148 1.83 -6.37 4.89
CA LEU A 148 1.37 -7.60 4.28
C LEU A 148 2.30 -7.97 3.13
N SER A 149 3.06 -9.05 3.29
CA SER A 149 4.03 -9.53 2.30
C SER A 149 3.34 -10.26 1.16
N VAL A 150 3.77 -9.96 -0.06
CA VAL A 150 3.40 -10.71 -1.28
C VAL A 150 4.69 -11.25 -1.88
N ASN A 151 4.83 -12.57 -1.97
CA ASN A 151 6.11 -13.23 -2.26
C ASN A 151 5.97 -14.34 -3.29
N GLU A 152 7.09 -14.72 -3.90
CA GLU A 152 7.17 -15.73 -4.95
C GLU A 152 6.65 -17.11 -4.50
N THR A 153 6.87 -17.48 -3.25
CA THR A 153 6.48 -18.80 -2.75
C THR A 153 4.98 -19.03 -2.81
N TYR A 154 4.19 -18.01 -2.49
CA TYR A 154 2.75 -18.14 -2.36
C TYR A 154 1.94 -17.35 -3.40
N HIS A 155 2.54 -16.35 -4.05
CA HIS A 155 1.83 -15.38 -4.88
C HIS A 155 2.48 -15.15 -6.25
N SER A 156 3.24 -16.14 -6.78
CA SER A 156 3.97 -15.99 -8.05
C SER A 156 3.10 -15.43 -9.19
N LEU A 157 1.87 -15.94 -9.32
CA LEU A 157 0.93 -15.49 -10.34
C LEU A 157 0.60 -13.98 -10.24
N LEU A 158 0.49 -13.44 -9.02
CA LEU A 158 0.26 -12.00 -8.84
C LEU A 158 1.47 -11.18 -9.23
N LEU A 159 2.66 -11.69 -8.96
CA LEU A 159 3.90 -10.98 -9.22
C LEU A 159 4.18 -10.80 -10.72
N GLU A 160 3.62 -11.65 -11.58
CA GLU A 160 3.63 -11.43 -13.04
C GLU A 160 2.93 -10.12 -13.45
N GLY A 161 2.01 -9.62 -12.64
CA GLY A 161 1.29 -8.36 -12.86
C GLY A 161 1.99 -7.13 -12.29
N LEU A 162 3.19 -7.25 -11.72
CA LEU A 162 3.93 -6.14 -11.14
C LEU A 162 4.54 -5.27 -12.26
N ILE A 163 4.10 -4.03 -12.34
CA ILE A 163 4.54 -3.08 -13.37
C ILE A 163 5.08 -1.80 -12.75
N SER A 164 6.14 -1.26 -13.32
CA SER A 164 6.66 0.05 -12.95
C SER A 164 5.72 1.16 -13.41
N ILE A 165 5.60 2.21 -12.60
CA ILE A 165 4.84 3.40 -13.00
C ILE A 165 5.47 4.05 -14.23
N PRO A 166 4.67 4.75 -15.05
CA PRO A 166 5.20 5.48 -16.19
C PRO A 166 6.16 6.60 -15.76
N LYS A 167 6.90 7.14 -16.71
CA LYS A 167 7.78 8.29 -16.45
C LYS A 167 6.98 9.43 -15.83
N MET A 168 7.50 9.98 -14.74
CA MET A 168 6.98 11.15 -14.02
C MET A 168 7.97 12.30 -14.10
N TYR A 169 7.44 13.52 -14.10
CA TYR A 169 8.19 14.77 -14.08
C TYR A 169 8.02 15.47 -12.73
N PRO A 170 8.89 16.44 -12.39
CA PRO A 170 8.76 17.20 -11.16
C PRO A 170 7.38 17.82 -10.99
N GLY A 171 6.72 17.52 -9.88
CA GLY A 171 5.37 17.95 -9.56
C GLY A 171 4.27 16.94 -9.92
N ASP A 172 4.57 15.91 -10.71
CA ASP A 172 3.62 14.82 -10.92
C ASP A 172 3.40 14.04 -9.63
N THR A 173 2.17 13.60 -9.42
CA THR A 173 1.78 12.82 -8.24
C THR A 173 1.10 11.54 -8.67
N ILE A 174 1.50 10.43 -8.09
CA ILE A 174 0.82 9.15 -8.22
C ILE A 174 0.10 8.78 -6.93
N TRP A 175 -1.11 8.25 -7.06
CA TRP A 175 -1.93 7.80 -5.94
C TRP A 175 -2.37 6.37 -6.14
N TRP A 176 -2.38 5.58 -5.06
CA TRP A 176 -2.88 4.21 -5.09
C TRP A 176 -3.71 3.88 -3.85
N HIS A 177 -4.64 2.97 -4.03
CA HIS A 177 -5.48 2.45 -2.96
C HIS A 177 -4.66 1.58 -2.00
N PRO A 178 -4.93 1.55 -0.69
CA PRO A 178 -4.17 0.77 0.31
C PRO A 178 -4.15 -0.75 0.06
N ASP A 179 -5.14 -1.29 -0.65
CA ASP A 179 -5.17 -2.71 -1.03
C ASP A 179 -4.43 -2.99 -2.36
N VAL A 180 -3.84 -1.99 -2.99
CA VAL A 180 -2.96 -2.21 -4.14
C VAL A 180 -1.60 -2.67 -3.66
N ILE A 181 -1.21 -3.84 -4.15
CA ILE A 181 0.13 -4.38 -3.90
C ILE A 181 1.14 -3.48 -4.60
N HIS A 182 2.12 -3.04 -3.85
CA HIS A 182 3.14 -2.15 -4.36
C HIS A 182 4.54 -2.57 -3.92
N ALA A 183 5.51 -2.15 -4.70
CA ALA A 183 6.92 -2.43 -4.50
C ALA A 183 7.74 -1.21 -4.94
N VAL A 184 9.03 -1.26 -4.72
CA VAL A 184 9.98 -0.30 -5.26
C VAL A 184 11.08 -1.08 -5.95
N GLU A 185 11.43 -0.68 -7.17
CA GLU A 185 12.49 -1.32 -7.94
C GLU A 185 13.79 -1.42 -7.13
N ASP A 186 14.46 -2.57 -7.20
CA ASP A 186 15.71 -2.83 -6.48
C ASP A 186 16.86 -2.00 -7.02
N LYS A 187 16.90 -1.82 -8.34
CA LYS A 187 17.99 -1.12 -9.04
C LYS A 187 17.52 0.19 -9.63
N HIS A 188 18.42 1.17 -9.63
CA HIS A 188 18.16 2.45 -10.26
C HIS A 188 19.43 3.02 -10.91
N LEU A 189 19.23 3.73 -12.01
CA LEU A 189 20.31 4.29 -12.83
C LEU A 189 20.53 5.78 -12.57
N GLY A 190 19.57 6.47 -11.98
CA GLY A 190 19.58 7.92 -11.77
C GLY A 190 19.44 8.32 -10.30
N ILE A 191 19.66 9.59 -10.02
CA ILE A 191 19.31 10.22 -8.73
C ILE A 191 17.88 10.70 -8.82
N PHE A 192 17.02 10.31 -7.88
CA PHE A 192 15.70 10.89 -7.81
C PHE A 192 15.25 11.22 -6.39
N PHE A 193 14.31 12.15 -6.30
CA PHE A 193 13.70 12.60 -5.07
C PHE A 193 12.18 12.50 -5.16
N PHE A 194 11.55 12.13 -4.05
CA PHE A 194 10.10 12.16 -3.93
C PHE A 194 9.64 12.45 -2.50
N ILE A 195 8.40 12.90 -2.35
CA ILE A 195 7.72 13.06 -1.06
C ILE A 195 6.60 12.04 -1.00
N GLY A 196 6.59 11.21 0.04
CA GLY A 196 5.50 10.30 0.32
C GLY A 196 4.31 11.05 0.90
N ILE A 197 3.10 10.76 0.41
CA ILE A 197 1.85 11.37 0.85
C ILE A 197 0.89 10.27 1.26
N TYR A 198 0.21 10.48 2.39
CA TYR A 198 -0.78 9.55 2.92
C TYR A 198 -2.05 10.30 3.31
N VAL A 199 -3.19 9.78 2.90
CA VAL A 199 -4.52 10.35 3.18
C VAL A 199 -5.46 9.28 3.71
#